data_5870388c1db991f36bd8e7b8aaa9638a
#
_entry.id   5870388c1db991f36bd8e7b8aaa9638a
#
_cell.length_a   1.000
_cell.length_b   1.000
_cell.length_c   1.000
_cell.angle_alpha   90.00
_cell.angle_beta   90.00
_cell.angle_gamma   90.00
#
_symmetry.space_group_name_H-M   'P 1'
#
loop_
_entity.id
_entity.type
_entity.pdbx_description
1 polymer ?
#
loop_
_entity_poly.entity_id
_entity_poly.type
_entity_poly.pdbx_seq_one_letter_code
_entity_poly.pdbx_strand_id
1 'polypeptide(L)'
;MHNAKPMTVWCLLAVGLAGCPDGKHGDEVAPSAANITIYSTGGSVVSGAIESSALGTRRLRLPSTAKGVNLSQDGETVKWFTLQTVQEPKKDAAEEKYRLVGLPALKSGELKFNYMLPEITWSPHLNATILDAKKVGLQLQADIKVGADVPFHNCAVTLVLNNAVSVEKLSGQTFNLTVSDLFPSRDVIYNLDNKTADYSFVREWNTYVGSDEVRVLLQVNNPFTIDMNGLGYSVESNKISIESGSVAEASRPGEPLYLGAGIDDSIHTFRSVKVTETPSNKVLPFNHKISYEMTNKSDQERKLRVLAQRVMGTEHKSEYHFTSKQPDGIPEDAILWLFTLPPGSTQTLEFDYDADVKDVNGEGGFEQGM
;
A
#
# COMPACT_ATOMS: atom_id res chain seq x y z
N MET A 1 7.54 -33.19 -24.96
CA MET A 1 7.90 -33.29 -23.54
C MET A 1 9.40 -32.99 -23.41
N HIS A 2 9.75 -31.72 -23.15
CA HIS A 2 11.14 -31.34 -22.88
C HIS A 2 11.11 -30.53 -21.58
N ASN A 3 11.61 -31.16 -20.52
CA ASN A 3 11.83 -30.53 -19.24
C ASN A 3 13.01 -29.54 -19.33
N ALA A 4 12.75 -28.24 -19.32
CA ALA A 4 13.79 -27.27 -19.11
C ALA A 4 13.93 -27.04 -17.59
N LYS A 5 15.04 -27.47 -17.02
CA LYS A 5 15.45 -27.10 -15.64
C LYS A 5 15.90 -25.65 -15.64
N PRO A 6 15.55 -24.84 -14.62
CA PRO A 6 16.13 -23.52 -14.48
C PRO A 6 17.61 -23.63 -14.14
N MET A 7 18.42 -23.06 -15.00
CA MET A 7 19.86 -22.96 -14.85
C MET A 7 20.15 -21.76 -13.96
N THR A 8 20.48 -22.01 -12.70
CA THR A 8 20.96 -20.97 -11.77
C THR A 8 22.35 -20.55 -12.20
N VAL A 9 22.46 -19.41 -12.87
CA VAL A 9 23.76 -18.83 -13.23
C VAL A 9 24.31 -18.11 -12.01
N TRP A 10 25.31 -18.71 -11.39
CA TRP A 10 26.15 -18.04 -10.40
C TRP A 10 27.17 -17.18 -11.17
N CYS A 11 26.93 -15.85 -11.27
CA CYS A 11 27.98 -14.94 -11.70
C CYS A 11 28.91 -14.65 -10.54
N LEU A 12 30.02 -15.38 -10.48
CA LEU A 12 31.20 -14.98 -9.71
C LEU A 12 31.86 -13.83 -10.47
N LEU A 13 31.57 -12.58 -10.10
CA LEU A 13 32.31 -11.42 -10.58
C LEU A 13 33.49 -11.14 -9.62
N ALA A 14 34.68 -11.39 -10.10
CA ALA A 14 35.92 -10.94 -9.46
C ALA A 14 35.92 -9.40 -9.40
N VAL A 15 35.87 -8.85 -8.21
CA VAL A 15 35.93 -7.41 -7.95
C VAL A 15 37.37 -6.96 -8.12
N GLY A 16 37.65 -6.23 -9.22
CA GLY A 16 38.87 -5.44 -9.38
C GLY A 16 38.90 -4.32 -8.34
N LEU A 17 39.92 -4.33 -7.50
CA LEU A 17 40.22 -3.27 -6.56
C LEU A 17 40.60 -1.98 -7.35
N ALA A 18 39.63 -1.11 -7.59
CA ALA A 18 39.92 0.27 -7.97
C ALA A 18 40.36 1.03 -6.71
N GLY A 19 41.65 1.38 -6.61
CA GLY A 19 42.23 2.07 -5.48
C GLY A 19 41.59 3.44 -5.27
N CYS A 20 41.15 3.72 -4.04
CA CYS A 20 40.93 5.05 -3.54
C CYS A 20 42.27 5.68 -3.13
N PRO A 21 42.53 6.94 -3.49
CA PRO A 21 43.74 7.63 -3.03
C PRO A 21 43.55 8.12 -1.60
N ASP A 22 44.58 7.83 -0.80
CA ASP A 22 45.08 8.49 0.40
C ASP A 22 44.11 8.90 1.53
N GLY A 23 44.04 8.03 2.52
CA GLY A 23 43.57 8.35 3.87
C GLY A 23 43.60 7.12 4.76
N LYS A 24 44.23 7.17 5.87
CA LYS A 24 44.59 6.18 6.91
C LYS A 24 43.53 5.13 7.38
N HIS A 25 42.57 4.75 6.52
CA HIS A 25 41.50 3.85 6.85
C HIS A 25 41.53 2.52 6.07
N GLY A 26 42.69 1.99 5.82
CA GLY A 26 42.88 0.72 5.07
C GLY A 26 42.20 -0.54 5.64
N ASP A 27 41.53 -0.43 6.76
CA ASP A 27 41.02 -1.56 7.54
C ASP A 27 39.49 -1.71 7.56
N GLU A 28 38.74 -0.90 6.80
CA GLU A 28 37.29 -0.96 6.75
C GLU A 28 36.77 -1.60 5.46
N VAL A 29 35.84 -2.53 5.57
CA VAL A 29 35.18 -3.17 4.45
C VAL A 29 33.69 -2.84 4.49
N ALA A 30 33.21 -2.14 3.45
CA ALA A 30 31.79 -2.00 3.19
C ALA A 30 31.31 -3.21 2.36
N PRO A 31 30.13 -3.80 2.66
CA PRO A 31 29.60 -4.86 1.83
C PRO A 31 29.29 -4.32 0.44
N SER A 32 29.93 -4.88 -0.59
CA SER A 32 29.77 -4.44 -1.98
C SER A 32 28.54 -5.01 -2.67
N ALA A 33 28.01 -6.12 -2.17
CA ALA A 33 26.78 -6.74 -2.65
C ALA A 33 25.96 -7.21 -1.47
N ALA A 34 24.70 -6.91 -1.48
CA ALA A 34 23.77 -7.29 -0.41
C ALA A 34 22.44 -7.78 -0.98
N ASN A 35 21.82 -8.70 -0.26
CA ASN A 35 20.42 -9.03 -0.46
C ASN A 35 19.60 -8.14 0.49
N ILE A 36 18.69 -7.38 -0.06
CA ILE A 36 17.83 -6.48 0.72
C ILE A 36 16.39 -6.95 0.58
N THR A 37 15.78 -7.34 1.69
CA THR A 37 14.34 -7.64 1.75
C THR A 37 13.62 -6.46 2.36
N ILE A 38 12.73 -5.82 1.62
CA ILE A 38 11.99 -4.63 2.05
C ILE A 38 10.52 -5.00 2.21
N TYR A 39 9.93 -4.67 3.37
CA TYR A 39 8.54 -4.98 3.70
C TYR A 39 7.64 -3.76 3.49
N SER A 40 6.46 -3.95 2.92
CA SER A 40 5.49 -2.85 2.72
C SER A 40 4.93 -2.28 4.04
N THR A 41 5.00 -3.05 5.12
CA THR A 41 4.67 -2.61 6.49
C THR A 41 5.75 -1.73 7.12
N GLY A 42 6.87 -1.54 6.44
CA GLY A 42 8.00 -0.72 6.85
C GLY A 42 9.24 -1.52 7.25
N GLY A 43 10.39 -0.90 7.00
CA GLY A 43 11.70 -1.45 7.30
C GLY A 43 12.20 -2.50 6.32
N SER A 44 13.47 -2.83 6.45
CA SER A 44 14.15 -3.80 5.60
C SER A 44 15.13 -4.67 6.39
N VAL A 45 15.45 -5.83 5.83
CA VAL A 45 16.54 -6.71 6.28
C VAL A 45 17.60 -6.77 5.19
N VAL A 46 18.80 -6.41 5.56
CA VAL A 46 19.99 -6.50 4.70
C VAL A 46 20.78 -7.73 5.11
N SER A 47 21.17 -8.55 4.16
CA SER A 47 22.01 -9.73 4.39
C SER A 47 23.09 -9.83 3.33
N GLY A 48 24.21 -10.40 3.71
CA GLY A 48 25.33 -10.59 2.79
C GLY A 48 26.41 -11.49 3.40
N ALA A 49 27.47 -11.64 2.64
CA ALA A 49 28.63 -12.40 3.06
C ALA A 49 29.92 -11.69 2.66
N ILE A 50 30.95 -11.87 3.46
CA ILE A 50 32.30 -11.32 3.23
C ILE A 50 33.32 -12.44 3.52
N GLU A 51 34.33 -12.56 2.68
CA GLU A 51 35.47 -13.42 2.97
C GLU A 51 36.22 -12.91 4.21
N SER A 52 36.28 -13.73 5.26
CA SER A 52 36.92 -13.32 6.53
C SER A 52 38.43 -13.14 6.40
N SER A 53 39.07 -13.79 5.44
CA SER A 53 40.48 -13.54 5.09
C SER A 53 40.73 -12.14 4.58
N ALA A 54 39.74 -11.51 3.95
CA ALA A 54 39.79 -10.14 3.52
C ALA A 54 39.66 -9.17 4.70
N LEU A 55 39.08 -9.62 5.81
CA LEU A 55 38.89 -8.77 6.98
C LEU A 55 40.21 -8.61 7.79
N GLY A 56 40.98 -9.68 8.03
CA GLY A 56 42.18 -9.59 8.86
C GLY A 56 41.91 -8.84 10.16
N THR A 57 42.50 -7.64 10.30
CA THR A 57 42.18 -6.66 11.34
C THR A 57 41.08 -5.71 10.94
N ARG A 58 40.49 -5.88 9.75
CA ARG A 58 39.47 -4.98 9.20
C ARG A 58 38.17 -5.05 9.97
N ARG A 59 37.43 -3.96 9.93
CA ARG A 59 36.15 -3.80 10.58
C ARG A 59 35.05 -3.74 9.54
N LEU A 60 33.93 -4.40 9.82
CA LEU A 60 32.74 -4.32 8.96
C LEU A 60 32.05 -2.97 9.21
N ARG A 61 31.91 -2.18 8.15
CA ARG A 61 31.21 -0.89 8.18
C ARG A 61 29.73 -1.11 7.84
N LEU A 62 28.85 -0.65 8.71
CA LEU A 62 27.39 -0.70 8.55
C LEU A 62 26.78 0.72 8.61
N PRO A 63 25.58 0.93 8.04
CA PRO A 63 24.83 2.17 8.24
C PRO A 63 24.67 2.51 9.73
N SER A 64 24.64 3.80 10.07
CA SER A 64 24.54 4.25 11.46
C SER A 64 23.26 3.77 12.15
N THR A 65 22.21 3.55 11.37
CA THR A 65 20.87 3.14 11.79
C THR A 65 20.66 1.63 11.84
N ALA A 66 21.67 0.85 11.43
CA ALA A 66 21.59 -0.62 11.47
C ALA A 66 21.27 -1.14 12.86
N LYS A 67 20.24 -2.01 12.96
CA LYS A 67 19.75 -2.63 14.20
C LYS A 67 19.77 -4.15 14.08
N GLY A 68 19.79 -4.84 15.21
CA GLY A 68 19.69 -6.31 15.22
C GLY A 68 20.79 -7.00 14.42
N VAL A 69 22.03 -6.52 14.52
CA VAL A 69 23.16 -7.08 13.78
C VAL A 69 23.43 -8.51 14.24
N ASN A 70 23.41 -9.46 13.31
CA ASN A 70 23.75 -10.85 13.53
C ASN A 70 24.89 -11.25 12.60
N LEU A 71 25.82 -12.00 13.14
CA LEU A 71 26.98 -12.50 12.42
C LEU A 71 27.08 -14.01 12.57
N SER A 72 27.41 -14.72 11.51
CA SER A 72 27.68 -16.15 11.56
C SER A 72 28.86 -16.53 10.67
N GLN A 73 29.63 -17.50 11.09
CA GLN A 73 30.73 -18.09 10.33
C GLN A 73 30.59 -19.59 10.33
N ASP A 74 30.68 -20.21 9.15
CA ASP A 74 30.56 -21.68 8.98
C ASP A 74 29.27 -22.27 9.58
N GLY A 75 28.17 -21.46 9.57
CA GLY A 75 26.87 -21.85 10.13
C GLY A 75 26.73 -21.63 11.64
N GLU A 76 27.78 -21.25 12.34
CA GLU A 76 27.77 -20.94 13.77
C GLU A 76 27.66 -19.43 14.01
N THR A 77 26.80 -19.03 14.95
CA THR A 77 26.67 -17.64 15.36
C THR A 77 27.93 -17.15 16.06
N VAL A 78 28.47 -16.01 15.65
CA VAL A 78 29.58 -15.33 16.33
C VAL A 78 29.14 -14.93 17.74
N LYS A 79 29.78 -15.51 18.75
CA LYS A 79 29.35 -15.39 20.18
C LYS A 79 29.39 -13.97 20.71
N TRP A 80 30.34 -13.16 20.23
CA TRP A 80 30.46 -11.77 20.63
C TRP A 80 31.17 -10.93 19.55
N PHE A 81 30.81 -9.69 19.46
CA PHE A 81 31.44 -8.67 18.64
C PHE A 81 31.22 -7.30 19.30
N THR A 82 31.99 -6.29 18.92
CA THR A 82 31.78 -4.92 19.37
C THR A 82 31.09 -4.11 18.29
N LEU A 83 30.22 -3.19 18.68
CA LEU A 83 29.57 -2.26 17.78
C LEU A 83 29.84 -0.84 18.24
N GLN A 84 30.56 -0.07 17.44
CA GLN A 84 30.94 1.30 17.75
C GLN A 84 30.29 2.24 16.72
N THR A 85 29.62 3.29 17.19
CA THR A 85 29.19 4.39 16.31
C THR A 85 30.36 5.33 16.10
N VAL A 86 30.66 5.63 14.84
CA VAL A 86 31.72 6.57 14.45
C VAL A 86 31.06 7.76 13.78
N GLN A 87 31.57 8.96 14.06
CA GLN A 87 31.23 10.22 13.41
C GLN A 87 32.50 10.81 12.83
N GLU A 88 32.52 11.02 11.54
CA GLU A 88 33.65 11.60 10.84
C GLU A 88 33.29 12.95 10.22
N PRO A 89 34.02 14.02 10.50
CA PRO A 89 33.81 15.29 9.83
C PRO A 89 34.23 15.19 8.36
N LYS A 90 33.31 15.50 7.45
CA LYS A 90 33.65 15.68 6.02
C LYS A 90 33.98 17.13 5.74
N LYS A 91 35.02 17.36 4.95
CA LYS A 91 35.60 18.68 4.68
C LYS A 91 34.64 19.69 4.04
N ASP A 92 33.60 19.21 3.33
CA ASP A 92 32.62 20.06 2.63
C ASP A 92 31.20 19.45 2.62
N ALA A 93 30.87 18.58 3.57
CA ALA A 93 29.57 17.90 3.65
C ALA A 93 29.11 17.66 5.10
N ALA A 94 27.87 17.26 5.30
CA ALA A 94 27.38 16.83 6.61
C ALA A 94 28.25 15.69 7.17
N GLU A 95 28.39 15.66 8.51
CA GLU A 95 29.12 14.60 9.21
C GLU A 95 28.64 13.22 8.75
N GLU A 96 29.59 12.35 8.45
CA GLU A 96 29.28 10.97 8.12
C GLU A 96 29.17 10.15 9.40
N LYS A 97 28.02 9.48 9.57
CA LYS A 97 27.77 8.57 10.70
C LYS A 97 27.69 7.15 10.19
N TYR A 98 28.38 6.23 10.85
CA TYR A 98 28.31 4.81 10.54
C TYR A 98 28.61 3.96 11.77
N ARG A 99 28.37 2.67 11.68
CA ARG A 99 28.72 1.71 12.71
C ARG A 99 29.87 0.84 12.26
N LEU A 100 30.83 0.64 13.15
CA LEU A 100 31.91 -0.32 12.98
C LEU A 100 31.67 -1.55 13.85
N VAL A 101 31.70 -2.72 13.20
CA VAL A 101 31.67 -4.01 13.88
C VAL A 101 33.11 -4.46 14.08
N GLY A 102 33.54 -4.51 15.34
CA GLY A 102 34.82 -5.11 15.74
C GLY A 102 34.64 -6.60 15.98
N LEU A 103 35.36 -7.39 15.21
CA LEU A 103 35.25 -8.84 15.22
C LEU A 103 36.35 -9.46 16.08
N PRO A 104 36.09 -10.59 16.78
CA PRO A 104 37.15 -11.40 17.35
C PRO A 104 38.01 -11.96 16.21
N ALA A 105 39.17 -12.53 16.55
CA ALA A 105 39.98 -13.23 15.58
C ALA A 105 39.15 -14.36 14.93
N LEU A 106 38.80 -14.15 13.64
CA LEU A 106 38.02 -15.12 12.88
C LEU A 106 38.95 -16.09 12.20
N LYS A 107 38.47 -17.34 12.01
CA LYS A 107 39.10 -18.27 11.11
C LYS A 107 38.96 -17.79 9.66
N SER A 108 39.81 -18.28 8.76
CA SER A 108 39.58 -18.06 7.33
C SER A 108 38.29 -18.73 6.91
N GLY A 109 37.44 -18.04 6.12
CA GLY A 109 36.15 -18.56 5.65
C GLY A 109 35.17 -17.45 5.35
N GLU A 110 33.91 -17.80 5.12
CA GLU A 110 32.84 -16.86 4.81
C GLU A 110 32.18 -16.35 6.10
N LEU A 111 32.22 -15.03 6.34
CA LEU A 111 31.44 -14.37 7.37
C LEU A 111 30.13 -13.86 6.78
N LYS A 112 29.01 -14.41 7.22
CA LYS A 112 27.67 -13.95 6.89
C LYS A 112 27.20 -12.94 7.91
N PHE A 113 26.49 -11.95 7.41
CA PHE A 113 25.88 -10.92 8.26
C PHE A 113 24.43 -10.67 7.86
N ASN A 114 23.62 -10.26 8.82
CA ASN A 114 22.34 -9.62 8.57
C ASN A 114 22.08 -8.53 9.61
N TYR A 115 21.31 -7.54 9.21
CA TYR A 115 20.87 -6.44 10.07
C TYR A 115 19.60 -5.79 9.52
N MET A 116 18.88 -5.06 10.35
CA MET A 116 17.67 -4.35 9.99
C MET A 116 17.97 -2.88 9.71
N LEU A 117 17.32 -2.33 8.68
CA LEU A 117 17.31 -0.90 8.35
C LEU A 117 15.85 -0.43 8.31
N PRO A 118 15.41 0.36 9.29
CA PRO A 118 14.04 0.88 9.30
C PRO A 118 13.80 1.97 8.25
N GLU A 119 14.83 2.60 7.74
CA GLU A 119 14.76 3.74 6.81
C GLU A 119 14.66 3.34 5.33
N ILE A 120 14.81 2.06 4.99
CA ILE A 120 14.54 1.58 3.64
C ILE A 120 13.12 1.00 3.67
N THR A 121 12.23 1.64 2.95
CA THR A 121 10.82 1.28 2.87
C THR A 121 10.38 1.22 1.42
N TRP A 122 9.27 0.58 1.14
CA TRP A 122 8.63 0.64 -0.15
C TRP A 122 7.12 0.70 -0.01
N SER A 123 6.48 1.29 -1.00
CA SER A 123 5.03 1.29 -1.13
C SER A 123 4.64 0.92 -2.56
N PRO A 124 3.67 0.05 -2.74
CA PRO A 124 3.11 -0.22 -4.05
C PRO A 124 2.24 0.97 -4.50
N HIS A 125 2.29 1.30 -5.78
CA HIS A 125 1.48 2.33 -6.41
C HIS A 125 0.93 1.84 -7.75
N LEU A 126 -0.32 2.16 -8.06
CA LEU A 126 -0.98 1.82 -9.30
C LEU A 126 -1.22 3.08 -10.14
N ASN A 127 -0.59 3.16 -11.29
CA ASN A 127 -0.90 4.20 -12.27
C ASN A 127 -1.90 3.64 -13.30
N ALA A 128 -3.02 4.33 -13.46
CA ALA A 128 -4.04 4.01 -14.44
C ALA A 128 -4.09 5.11 -15.49
N THR A 129 -3.74 4.80 -16.72
CA THR A 129 -3.78 5.75 -17.85
C THR A 129 -4.90 5.38 -18.80
N ILE A 130 -5.88 6.26 -18.98
CA ILE A 130 -6.96 6.08 -19.94
C ILE A 130 -6.37 6.20 -21.34
N LEU A 131 -6.41 5.09 -22.10
CA LEU A 131 -5.85 5.01 -23.44
C LEU A 131 -6.85 5.42 -24.52
N ASP A 132 -8.10 4.97 -24.37
CA ASP A 132 -9.23 5.28 -25.24
C ASP A 132 -10.57 5.11 -24.50
N ALA A 133 -11.70 5.12 -25.21
CA ALA A 133 -13.04 5.04 -24.60
C ALA A 133 -13.35 3.69 -23.91
N LYS A 134 -12.50 2.66 -24.07
CA LYS A 134 -12.74 1.30 -23.55
C LYS A 134 -11.54 0.69 -22.86
N LYS A 135 -10.35 1.23 -23.08
CA LYS A 135 -9.09 0.65 -22.61
C LYS A 135 -8.36 1.56 -21.63
N VAL A 136 -7.88 0.98 -20.58
CA VAL A 136 -6.98 1.59 -19.59
C VAL A 136 -5.68 0.80 -19.53
N GLY A 137 -4.56 1.51 -19.55
CA GLY A 137 -3.24 0.97 -19.19
C GLY A 137 -3.07 1.05 -17.69
N LEU A 138 -2.71 -0.07 -17.09
CA LEU A 138 -2.47 -0.20 -15.64
C LEU A 138 -1.02 -0.56 -15.42
N GLN A 139 -0.32 0.23 -14.64
CA GLN A 139 1.09 0.04 -14.31
C GLN A 139 1.23 -0.07 -12.80
N LEU A 140 1.62 -1.25 -12.33
CA LEU A 140 1.97 -1.48 -10.93
C LEU A 140 3.44 -1.10 -10.71
N GLN A 141 3.68 -0.21 -9.79
CA GLN A 141 5.01 0.32 -9.45
C GLN A 141 5.36 0.04 -7.98
N ALA A 142 6.64 0.00 -7.70
CA ALA A 142 7.20 0.04 -6.36
C ALA A 142 7.94 1.36 -6.17
N ASP A 143 7.50 2.15 -5.19
CA ASP A 143 8.19 3.36 -4.76
C ASP A 143 9.09 2.98 -3.57
N ILE A 144 10.40 2.86 -3.83
CA ILE A 144 11.39 2.50 -2.81
C ILE A 144 12.04 3.78 -2.30
N LYS A 145 11.91 4.03 -0.99
CA LYS A 145 12.54 5.16 -0.31
C LYS A 145 13.77 4.69 0.45
N VAL A 146 14.89 5.36 0.23
CA VAL A 146 16.18 5.03 0.83
C VAL A 146 16.60 6.15 1.76
N GLY A 147 16.27 6.01 3.04
CA GLY A 147 16.70 6.94 4.11
C GLY A 147 18.04 6.56 4.75
N ALA A 148 18.66 5.45 4.33
CA ALA A 148 19.96 5.03 4.84
C ALA A 148 21.07 6.04 4.44
N ASP A 149 22.06 6.18 5.30
CA ASP A 149 23.21 7.09 5.10
C ASP A 149 24.35 6.49 4.27
N VAL A 150 24.22 5.23 3.86
CA VAL A 150 25.22 4.49 3.07
C VAL A 150 24.59 3.99 1.78
N PRO A 151 25.25 4.15 0.62
CA PRO A 151 24.78 3.60 -0.63
C PRO A 151 24.93 2.07 -0.67
N PHE A 152 24.01 1.42 -1.40
CA PHE A 152 24.10 0.00 -1.71
C PHE A 152 24.27 -0.18 -3.22
N HIS A 153 25.25 -0.97 -3.63
CA HIS A 153 25.58 -1.24 -5.02
C HIS A 153 25.29 -2.70 -5.38
N ASN A 154 24.79 -2.91 -6.59
CA ASN A 154 24.51 -4.27 -7.12
C ASN A 154 23.66 -5.14 -6.19
N CYS A 155 22.55 -4.58 -5.70
CA CYS A 155 21.69 -5.24 -4.72
C CYS A 155 20.69 -6.18 -5.40
N ALA A 156 20.55 -7.38 -4.85
CA ALA A 156 19.35 -8.19 -5.06
C ALA A 156 18.28 -7.71 -4.06
N VAL A 157 17.21 -7.11 -4.58
CA VAL A 157 16.12 -6.57 -3.77
C VAL A 157 14.91 -7.49 -3.86
N THR A 158 14.41 -7.91 -2.70
CA THR A 158 13.14 -8.63 -2.57
C THR A 158 12.14 -7.70 -1.89
N LEU A 159 11.08 -7.32 -2.61
CA LEU A 159 9.96 -6.58 -2.04
C LEU A 159 8.92 -7.57 -1.53
N VAL A 160 8.49 -7.40 -0.30
CA VAL A 160 7.45 -8.21 0.34
C VAL A 160 6.23 -7.35 0.56
N LEU A 161 5.15 -7.65 -0.16
CA LEU A 161 3.85 -7.06 0.05
C LEU A 161 3.13 -7.84 1.14
N ASN A 162 3.04 -7.27 2.33
CA ASN A 162 2.31 -7.86 3.44
C ASN A 162 0.85 -7.45 3.33
N ASN A 163 -0.02 -8.41 3.04
CA ASN A 163 -1.44 -8.22 3.20
C ASN A 163 -1.77 -8.34 4.70
N ALA A 164 -2.19 -7.22 5.31
CA ALA A 164 -2.52 -7.14 6.72
C ALA A 164 -3.84 -7.87 7.05
N VAL A 165 -3.91 -9.19 6.88
CA VAL A 165 -5.13 -9.97 7.17
C VAL A 165 -5.05 -10.74 8.50
N SER A 166 -3.92 -10.94 9.10
CA SER A 166 -3.75 -11.30 10.52
C SER A 166 -2.28 -11.50 10.87
N VAL A 167 -1.93 -11.32 12.13
CA VAL A 167 -0.59 -11.51 12.70
C VAL A 167 -0.09 -12.96 12.57
N GLU A 168 -0.96 -13.91 12.25
CA GLU A 168 -0.65 -15.35 12.23
C GLU A 168 -0.35 -15.94 10.84
N LYS A 169 -0.64 -15.22 9.76
CA LYS A 169 -0.28 -15.66 8.39
C LYS A 169 0.15 -14.47 7.56
N LEU A 170 1.42 -14.13 7.61
CA LEU A 170 2.08 -13.28 6.65
C LEU A 170 2.21 -14.05 5.31
N SER A 171 1.17 -14.16 4.55
CA SER A 171 1.24 -14.56 3.15
C SER A 171 1.63 -13.34 2.32
N GLY A 172 2.92 -12.99 2.35
CA GLY A 172 3.43 -11.88 1.57
C GLY A 172 3.66 -12.32 0.12
N GLN A 173 3.16 -11.54 -0.84
CA GLN A 173 3.65 -11.65 -2.21
C GLN A 173 5.04 -11.05 -2.31
N THR A 174 5.91 -11.69 -3.07
CA THR A 174 7.29 -11.26 -3.22
C THR A 174 7.58 -10.86 -4.66
N PHE A 175 8.29 -9.74 -4.83
CA PHE A 175 8.83 -9.30 -6.10
C PHE A 175 10.35 -9.27 -5.99
N ASN A 176 11.03 -9.99 -6.87
CA ASN A 176 12.49 -10.03 -6.91
C ASN A 176 13.02 -9.09 -7.98
N LEU A 177 13.80 -8.12 -7.56
CA LEU A 177 14.37 -7.10 -8.41
C LEU A 177 15.89 -7.17 -8.36
N THR A 178 16.52 -6.78 -9.46
CA THR A 178 17.95 -6.48 -9.47
C THR A 178 18.08 -4.97 -9.63
N VAL A 179 18.54 -4.30 -8.59
CA VAL A 179 18.74 -2.85 -8.60
C VAL A 179 20.23 -2.58 -8.59
N SER A 180 20.71 -1.82 -9.59
CA SER A 180 22.14 -1.53 -9.70
C SER A 180 22.65 -0.73 -8.50
N ASP A 181 21.87 0.27 -8.07
CA ASP A 181 22.28 1.16 -6.99
C ASP A 181 21.07 1.69 -6.20
N LEU A 182 21.19 1.68 -4.88
CA LEU A 182 20.30 2.37 -3.96
C LEU A 182 21.10 3.47 -3.25
N PHE A 183 20.85 4.71 -3.61
CA PHE A 183 21.54 5.86 -3.03
C PHE A 183 20.76 6.50 -1.90
N PRO A 184 21.45 7.03 -0.87
CA PRO A 184 20.82 7.81 0.19
C PRO A 184 20.01 8.98 -0.36
N SER A 185 18.85 9.22 0.24
CA SER A 185 17.95 10.34 -0.08
C SER A 185 17.47 10.37 -1.54
N ARG A 186 17.43 9.22 -2.21
CA ARG A 186 16.87 9.07 -3.55
C ARG A 186 15.73 8.05 -3.52
N ASP A 187 14.62 8.44 -4.11
CA ASP A 187 13.50 7.53 -4.35
C ASP A 187 13.77 6.76 -5.64
N VAL A 188 13.52 5.45 -5.62
CA VAL A 188 13.63 4.57 -6.78
C VAL A 188 12.25 4.08 -7.13
N ILE A 189 11.79 4.42 -8.34
CA ILE A 189 10.53 3.92 -8.88
C ILE A 189 10.85 2.73 -9.79
N TYR A 190 10.26 1.59 -9.48
CA TYR A 190 10.45 0.36 -10.24
C TYR A 190 9.13 -0.18 -10.76
N ASN A 191 9.06 -0.42 -12.09
CA ASN A 191 7.87 -0.98 -12.71
C ASN A 191 7.80 -2.49 -12.46
N LEU A 192 6.81 -2.95 -11.69
CA LEU A 192 6.64 -4.35 -11.34
C LEU A 192 5.89 -5.12 -12.43
N ASP A 193 4.80 -4.57 -12.94
CA ASP A 193 3.97 -5.19 -13.98
C ASP A 193 3.17 -4.14 -14.74
N ASN A 194 2.84 -4.44 -16.01
CA ASN A 194 2.03 -3.60 -16.88
C ASN A 194 0.92 -4.43 -17.51
N LYS A 195 -0.31 -3.96 -17.43
CA LYS A 195 -1.50 -4.59 -17.98
C LYS A 195 -2.32 -3.58 -18.79
N THR A 196 -3.09 -4.08 -19.74
CA THR A 196 -4.16 -3.33 -20.38
C THR A 196 -5.47 -4.05 -20.15
N ALA A 197 -6.49 -3.34 -19.72
CA ALA A 197 -7.79 -3.90 -19.40
C ALA A 197 -8.93 -3.09 -20.02
N ASP A 198 -10.08 -3.72 -20.16
CA ASP A 198 -11.33 -3.02 -20.43
C ASP A 198 -11.80 -2.32 -19.15
N TYR A 199 -12.36 -1.13 -19.31
CA TYR A 199 -12.91 -0.38 -18.19
C TYR A 199 -14.31 0.15 -18.50
N SER A 200 -15.01 0.54 -17.43
CA SER A 200 -16.23 1.34 -17.51
C SER A 200 -16.24 2.38 -16.41
N PHE A 201 -16.98 3.48 -16.63
CA PHE A 201 -17.24 4.42 -15.54
C PHE A 201 -18.51 4.03 -14.79
N VAL A 202 -18.39 4.01 -13.45
CA VAL A 202 -19.49 3.82 -12.51
C VAL A 202 -19.58 5.08 -11.66
N ARG A 203 -20.78 5.50 -11.31
CA ARG A 203 -21.02 6.58 -10.36
C ARG A 203 -21.29 5.97 -9.00
N GLU A 204 -20.81 6.62 -7.98
CA GLU A 204 -21.02 6.19 -6.60
C GLU A 204 -21.40 7.35 -5.71
N TRP A 205 -22.51 7.19 -5.02
CA TRP A 205 -22.88 8.03 -3.90
C TRP A 205 -22.63 7.26 -2.61
N ASN A 206 -21.60 7.71 -1.88
CA ASN A 206 -21.24 7.11 -0.60
C ASN A 206 -21.78 7.98 0.53
N THR A 207 -22.84 7.52 1.16
CA THR A 207 -23.52 8.27 2.23
C THR A 207 -22.80 8.22 3.58
N TYR A 208 -21.69 7.46 3.70
CA TYR A 208 -20.84 7.42 4.89
C TYR A 208 -20.16 8.77 5.17
N VAL A 209 -19.75 9.43 4.10
CA VAL A 209 -18.92 10.64 4.20
C VAL A 209 -19.74 11.89 4.46
N GLY A 210 -21.07 11.77 4.53
CA GLY A 210 -21.96 12.91 4.72
C GLY A 210 -21.95 13.92 3.57
N SER A 211 -21.37 13.56 2.42
CA SER A 211 -21.31 14.37 1.22
C SER A 211 -22.45 13.97 0.27
N ASP A 212 -23.09 14.96 -0.35
CA ASP A 212 -24.04 14.74 -1.42
C ASP A 212 -23.37 14.61 -2.80
N GLU A 213 -22.04 14.49 -2.82
CA GLU A 213 -21.26 14.36 -4.06
C GLU A 213 -21.34 12.95 -4.61
N VAL A 214 -21.51 12.85 -5.93
CA VAL A 214 -21.44 11.60 -6.66
C VAL A 214 -20.07 11.47 -7.30
N ARG A 215 -19.30 10.50 -6.86
CA ARG A 215 -17.97 10.21 -7.41
C ARG A 215 -18.08 9.41 -8.71
N VAL A 216 -17.22 9.73 -9.64
CA VAL A 216 -16.97 8.90 -10.83
C VAL A 216 -15.86 7.91 -10.47
N LEU A 217 -16.13 6.62 -10.65
CA LEU A 217 -15.15 5.55 -10.45
C LEU A 217 -14.82 4.90 -11.79
N LEU A 218 -13.56 4.71 -12.07
CA LEU A 218 -13.09 3.84 -13.13
C LEU A 218 -13.13 2.41 -12.58
N GLN A 219 -14.00 1.59 -13.14
CA GLN A 219 -14.14 0.17 -12.81
C GLN A 219 -13.39 -0.68 -13.82
N VAL A 220 -12.53 -1.53 -13.35
CA VAL A 220 -11.78 -2.54 -14.13
C VAL A 220 -11.73 -3.84 -13.33
N ASN A 221 -11.70 -4.99 -13.98
CA ASN A 221 -11.38 -6.22 -13.26
C ASN A 221 -9.88 -6.26 -12.97
N ASN A 222 -9.51 -6.51 -11.72
CA ASN A 222 -8.11 -6.57 -11.31
C ASN A 222 -7.31 -7.56 -12.17
N PRO A 223 -6.44 -7.10 -13.07
CA PRO A 223 -5.71 -7.98 -13.99
C PRO A 223 -4.39 -8.50 -13.40
N PHE A 224 -4.07 -8.11 -12.17
CA PHE A 224 -2.85 -8.52 -11.50
C PHE A 224 -3.10 -9.77 -10.64
N THR A 225 -2.03 -10.43 -10.27
CA THR A 225 -2.07 -11.62 -9.42
C THR A 225 -2.05 -11.29 -7.92
N ILE A 226 -2.20 -10.01 -7.58
CA ILE A 226 -2.15 -9.50 -6.21
C ILE A 226 -3.49 -8.91 -5.77
N ASP A 227 -3.75 -8.96 -4.48
CA ASP A 227 -4.87 -8.25 -3.88
C ASP A 227 -4.56 -6.75 -3.81
N MET A 228 -5.50 -5.95 -4.31
CA MET A 228 -5.43 -4.48 -4.28
C MET A 228 -6.25 -3.97 -3.10
N ASN A 229 -5.61 -3.79 -1.94
CA ASN A 229 -6.26 -3.22 -0.77
C ASN A 229 -5.36 -2.16 -0.14
N GLY A 230 -5.87 -0.95 0.04
CA GLY A 230 -5.11 0.16 0.60
C GLY A 230 -3.95 0.64 -0.30
N LEU A 231 -3.88 0.16 -1.54
CA LEU A 231 -2.86 0.53 -2.51
C LEU A 231 -3.06 1.97 -2.96
N GLY A 232 -1.99 2.77 -2.97
CA GLY A 232 -2.03 4.09 -3.57
C GLY A 232 -2.25 4.00 -5.09
N TYR A 233 -3.05 4.90 -5.65
CA TYR A 233 -3.25 4.96 -7.09
C TYR A 233 -3.25 6.40 -7.62
N SER A 234 -2.99 6.52 -8.93
CA SER A 234 -3.27 7.72 -9.71
C SER A 234 -3.99 7.35 -11.01
N VAL A 235 -4.92 8.21 -11.44
CA VAL A 235 -5.63 8.08 -12.71
C VAL A 235 -5.27 9.26 -13.60
N GLU A 236 -4.87 8.97 -14.83
CA GLU A 236 -4.47 9.97 -15.81
C GLU A 236 -5.21 9.79 -17.14
N SER A 237 -5.46 10.91 -17.82
CA SER A 237 -5.92 10.93 -19.21
C SER A 237 -5.15 11.99 -19.98
N ASN A 238 -4.65 11.64 -21.17
CA ASN A 238 -3.87 12.56 -22.01
C ASN A 238 -2.72 13.26 -21.27
N LYS A 239 -2.03 12.55 -20.34
CA LYS A 239 -0.95 13.07 -19.48
C LYS A 239 -1.41 14.11 -18.46
N ILE A 240 -2.70 14.23 -18.23
CA ILE A 240 -3.27 15.08 -17.18
C ILE A 240 -3.72 14.16 -16.05
N SER A 241 -3.23 14.43 -14.84
CA SER A 241 -3.70 13.74 -13.64
C SER A 241 -5.17 14.11 -13.39
N ILE A 242 -6.02 13.11 -13.25
CA ILE A 242 -7.44 13.27 -12.95
C ILE A 242 -7.67 13.17 -11.46
N GLU A 243 -7.18 12.09 -10.85
CA GLU A 243 -7.37 11.82 -9.42
C GLU A 243 -6.25 10.93 -8.89
N SER A 244 -6.01 11.02 -7.59
CA SER A 244 -5.14 10.12 -6.85
C SER A 244 -5.78 9.79 -5.50
N GLY A 245 -5.50 8.61 -5.00
CA GLY A 245 -6.09 8.13 -3.74
C GLY A 245 -5.55 6.78 -3.31
N SER A 246 -6.33 6.10 -2.49
CA SER A 246 -6.07 4.73 -2.10
C SER A 246 -7.25 3.83 -2.47
N VAL A 247 -6.97 2.61 -2.88
CA VAL A 247 -8.00 1.59 -3.17
C VAL A 247 -8.74 1.29 -1.87
N ALA A 248 -10.01 1.72 -1.80
CA ALA A 248 -10.83 1.62 -0.58
C ALA A 248 -11.43 0.21 -0.41
N GLU A 249 -11.84 -0.42 -1.51
CA GLU A 249 -12.42 -1.76 -1.51
C GLU A 249 -11.36 -2.79 -1.89
N ALA A 250 -11.23 -3.85 -1.10
CA ALA A 250 -10.34 -4.96 -1.45
C ALA A 250 -10.77 -5.58 -2.78
N SER A 251 -9.84 -5.75 -3.70
CA SER A 251 -10.06 -6.37 -5.01
C SER A 251 -9.04 -7.48 -5.23
N ARG A 252 -9.53 -8.72 -5.25
CA ARG A 252 -8.72 -9.89 -5.57
C ARG A 252 -8.49 -10.00 -7.09
N PRO A 253 -7.54 -10.83 -7.52
CA PRO A 253 -7.37 -11.12 -8.95
C PRO A 253 -8.68 -11.50 -9.64
N GLY A 254 -9.04 -10.76 -10.70
CA GLY A 254 -10.27 -10.95 -11.47
C GLY A 254 -11.52 -10.27 -10.89
N GLU A 255 -11.51 -9.80 -9.66
CA GLU A 255 -12.61 -9.05 -9.05
C GLU A 255 -12.64 -7.58 -9.50
N PRO A 256 -13.78 -6.88 -9.38
CA PRO A 256 -13.85 -5.45 -9.68
C PRO A 256 -12.91 -4.63 -8.81
N LEU A 257 -12.14 -3.75 -9.46
CA LEU A 257 -11.29 -2.74 -8.87
C LEU A 257 -11.85 -1.37 -9.22
N TYR A 258 -12.03 -0.52 -8.22
CA TYR A 258 -12.59 0.82 -8.35
C TYR A 258 -11.54 1.88 -8.03
N LEU A 259 -11.29 2.76 -8.99
CA LEU A 259 -10.35 3.88 -8.87
C LEU A 259 -11.11 5.19 -9.08
N GLY A 260 -10.94 6.17 -8.19
CA GLY A 260 -11.56 7.47 -8.35
C GLY A 260 -11.14 8.16 -9.64
N ALA A 261 -12.08 8.79 -10.31
CA ALA A 261 -11.88 9.49 -11.58
C ALA A 261 -12.66 10.81 -11.65
N GLY A 262 -12.93 11.42 -10.50
CA GLY A 262 -13.56 12.73 -10.39
C GLY A 262 -14.98 12.71 -9.81
N ILE A 263 -15.71 13.78 -10.01
CA ILE A 263 -17.08 14.03 -9.51
C ILE A 263 -18.04 14.16 -10.69
N ASP A 264 -19.26 13.66 -10.57
CA ASP A 264 -20.34 13.82 -11.55
C ASP A 264 -21.42 14.81 -11.02
N ASP A 265 -21.26 16.08 -11.35
CA ASP A 265 -22.20 17.14 -10.97
C ASP A 265 -23.58 17.03 -11.66
N SER A 266 -23.73 16.12 -12.62
CA SER A 266 -25.01 15.91 -13.31
C SER A 266 -25.99 15.05 -12.51
N ILE A 267 -25.55 14.38 -11.46
CA ILE A 267 -26.39 13.65 -10.55
C ILE A 267 -26.50 14.41 -9.24
N HIS A 268 -27.69 14.84 -8.92
CA HIS A 268 -27.99 15.50 -7.64
C HIS A 268 -28.56 14.48 -6.68
N THR A 269 -28.05 14.49 -5.46
CA THR A 269 -28.47 13.57 -4.39
C THR A 269 -28.96 14.38 -3.20
N PHE A 270 -29.91 13.81 -2.48
CA PHE A 270 -30.41 14.37 -1.24
C PHE A 270 -30.71 13.25 -0.24
N ARG A 271 -30.25 13.40 0.98
CA ARG A 271 -30.52 12.47 2.09
C ARG A 271 -31.41 13.13 3.11
N SER A 272 -32.46 12.43 3.55
CA SER A 272 -33.23 12.80 4.74
C SER A 272 -33.30 11.66 5.74
N VAL A 273 -33.22 11.99 7.02
CA VAL A 273 -33.30 11.05 8.13
C VAL A 273 -34.34 11.55 9.11
N LYS A 274 -35.28 10.69 9.50
CA LYS A 274 -36.24 10.96 10.57
C LYS A 274 -36.10 9.93 11.66
N VAL A 275 -35.78 10.35 12.85
CA VAL A 275 -35.67 9.46 14.02
C VAL A 275 -36.91 9.58 14.88
N THR A 276 -37.50 8.45 15.25
CA THR A 276 -38.63 8.37 16.18
C THR A 276 -38.29 7.43 17.32
N GLU A 277 -38.59 7.86 18.55
CA GLU A 277 -38.48 6.99 19.72
C GLU A 277 -39.68 6.07 19.78
N THR A 278 -39.42 4.78 19.95
CA THR A 278 -40.48 3.76 20.20
C THR A 278 -40.70 3.64 21.73
N PRO A 279 -41.82 3.07 22.16
CA PRO A 279 -42.10 2.90 23.60
C PRO A 279 -40.95 2.20 24.34
N SER A 280 -40.67 2.67 25.54
CA SER A 280 -39.50 2.38 26.38
C SER A 280 -39.29 0.91 26.81
N ASN A 281 -40.10 0.00 26.36
CA ASN A 281 -39.99 -1.44 26.64
C ASN A 281 -39.37 -2.28 25.51
N LYS A 282 -38.91 -1.61 24.44
CA LYS A 282 -38.23 -2.29 23.32
C LYS A 282 -36.70 -2.28 23.51
N VAL A 283 -36.07 -3.35 23.10
CA VAL A 283 -34.61 -3.53 23.08
C VAL A 283 -33.96 -2.54 22.09
N LEU A 284 -34.69 -2.21 20.99
CA LEU A 284 -34.29 -1.24 19.99
C LEU A 284 -35.22 -0.02 20.04
N PRO A 285 -34.89 1.01 20.85
CA PRO A 285 -35.84 2.09 21.15
C PRO A 285 -35.94 3.16 20.06
N PHE A 286 -35.04 3.16 19.07
CA PHE A 286 -35.02 4.17 18.00
C PHE A 286 -35.35 3.56 16.66
N ASN A 287 -36.35 4.10 15.96
CA ASN A 287 -36.61 3.81 14.55
C ASN A 287 -36.09 4.97 13.70
N HIS A 288 -35.25 4.65 12.73
CA HIS A 288 -34.64 5.58 11.79
C HIS A 288 -35.26 5.37 10.41
N LYS A 289 -36.02 6.34 9.94
CA LYS A 289 -36.56 6.33 8.58
C LYS A 289 -35.65 7.14 7.67
N ILE A 290 -35.10 6.48 6.64
CA ILE A 290 -34.15 7.05 5.68
C ILE A 290 -34.82 7.20 4.33
N SER A 291 -34.60 8.36 3.69
CA SER A 291 -34.99 8.58 2.30
C SER A 291 -33.80 9.16 1.54
N TYR A 292 -33.47 8.54 0.43
CA TYR A 292 -32.46 8.98 -0.52
C TYR A 292 -33.14 9.35 -1.83
N GLU A 293 -32.97 10.60 -2.27
CA GLU A 293 -33.44 11.07 -3.55
C GLU A 293 -32.24 11.26 -4.50
N MET A 294 -32.36 10.76 -5.73
CA MET A 294 -31.30 10.79 -6.75
C MET A 294 -31.89 11.31 -8.05
N THR A 295 -31.42 12.44 -8.53
CA THR A 295 -31.88 13.07 -9.78
C THR A 295 -30.78 13.12 -10.81
N ASN A 296 -30.98 12.47 -11.95
CA ASN A 296 -30.09 12.59 -13.10
C ASN A 296 -30.51 13.79 -13.97
N LYS A 297 -29.69 14.85 -13.96
CA LYS A 297 -29.94 16.06 -14.77
C LYS A 297 -29.29 16.01 -16.15
N SER A 298 -28.53 14.94 -16.46
CA SER A 298 -27.91 14.78 -17.78
C SER A 298 -28.92 14.28 -18.83
N ASP A 299 -28.51 14.40 -20.09
CA ASP A 299 -29.21 13.85 -21.26
C ASP A 299 -28.92 12.37 -21.54
N GLN A 300 -28.14 11.72 -20.68
CA GLN A 300 -27.72 10.33 -20.80
C GLN A 300 -28.16 9.51 -19.59
N GLU A 301 -28.41 8.24 -19.83
CA GLU A 301 -28.60 7.27 -18.76
C GLU A 301 -27.35 7.17 -17.89
N ARG A 302 -27.54 7.11 -16.58
CA ARG A 302 -26.46 6.97 -15.60
C ARG A 302 -26.68 5.73 -14.74
N LYS A 303 -25.62 4.95 -14.56
CA LYS A 303 -25.57 3.88 -13.55
C LYS A 303 -25.00 4.45 -12.26
N LEU A 304 -25.72 4.26 -11.16
CA LEU A 304 -25.35 4.77 -9.84
C LEU A 304 -25.31 3.63 -8.82
N ARG A 305 -24.21 3.51 -8.11
CA ARG A 305 -24.08 2.73 -6.86
C ARG A 305 -24.44 3.65 -5.70
N VAL A 306 -25.27 3.20 -4.80
CA VAL A 306 -25.53 3.88 -3.53
C VAL A 306 -25.02 2.99 -2.42
N LEU A 307 -24.07 3.50 -1.65
CA LEU A 307 -23.51 2.85 -0.47
C LEU A 307 -24.02 3.54 0.79
N ALA A 308 -24.74 2.83 1.62
CA ALA A 308 -25.13 3.31 2.94
C ALA A 308 -24.38 2.56 4.04
N GLN A 309 -24.00 3.30 5.08
CA GLN A 309 -23.40 2.69 6.26
C GLN A 309 -24.38 1.75 6.94
N ARG A 310 -23.88 0.58 7.29
CA ARG A 310 -24.60 -0.29 8.19
C ARG A 310 -24.36 0.19 9.61
N VAL A 311 -25.41 0.72 10.23
CA VAL A 311 -25.36 1.16 11.63
C VAL A 311 -25.22 -0.05 12.52
N MET A 312 -24.14 -0.10 13.28
CA MET A 312 -23.93 -1.12 14.31
C MET A 312 -24.47 -0.56 15.63
N GLY A 313 -25.43 -1.24 16.23
CA GLY A 313 -25.88 -0.90 17.58
C GLY A 313 -24.76 -1.10 18.63
N THR A 314 -24.91 -0.49 19.80
CA THR A 314 -23.94 -0.61 20.88
C THR A 314 -24.00 -1.96 21.58
N GLU A 315 -25.21 -2.48 21.82
CA GLU A 315 -25.45 -3.75 22.53
C GLU A 315 -26.18 -4.76 21.65
N HIS A 316 -26.98 -4.28 20.70
CA HIS A 316 -27.81 -5.10 19.84
C HIS A 316 -27.62 -4.77 18.36
N LYS A 317 -27.76 -5.78 17.50
CA LYS A 317 -27.69 -5.57 16.05
C LYS A 317 -28.91 -4.78 15.58
N SER A 318 -28.70 -3.79 14.71
CA SER A 318 -29.76 -3.05 14.08
C SER A 318 -30.59 -3.96 13.13
N GLU A 319 -31.90 -3.75 13.14
CA GLU A 319 -32.87 -4.49 12.29
C GLU A 319 -33.29 -3.59 11.12
N TYR A 320 -33.05 -4.04 9.88
CA TYR A 320 -33.33 -3.27 8.66
C TYR A 320 -34.59 -3.73 7.97
N HIS A 321 -35.41 -2.76 7.52
CA HIS A 321 -36.64 -2.97 6.78
C HIS A 321 -36.59 -2.22 5.45
N PHE A 322 -36.45 -2.97 4.35
CA PHE A 322 -36.32 -2.41 3.01
C PHE A 322 -37.72 -2.34 2.35
N THR A 323 -38.23 -1.12 2.19
CA THR A 323 -39.61 -0.92 1.73
C THR A 323 -39.70 -0.64 0.24
N SER A 324 -38.82 0.14 -0.34
CA SER A 324 -38.85 0.52 -1.76
C SER A 324 -38.05 -0.40 -2.68
N LYS A 325 -36.87 -0.81 -2.27
CA LYS A 325 -35.97 -1.69 -3.03
C LYS A 325 -35.12 -2.52 -2.09
N GLN A 326 -35.03 -3.82 -2.36
CA GLN A 326 -34.10 -4.70 -1.67
C GLN A 326 -32.66 -4.33 -2.06
N PRO A 327 -31.68 -4.46 -1.15
CA PRO A 327 -30.28 -4.23 -1.47
C PRO A 327 -29.79 -5.25 -2.51
N ASP A 328 -28.91 -4.79 -3.40
CA ASP A 328 -28.22 -5.64 -4.36
C ASP A 328 -27.03 -6.38 -3.72
N GLY A 329 -26.55 -5.89 -2.55
CA GLY A 329 -25.50 -6.53 -1.75
C GLY A 329 -25.45 -5.95 -0.34
N ILE A 330 -24.92 -6.75 0.59
CA ILE A 330 -24.66 -6.34 1.97
C ILE A 330 -23.20 -6.74 2.30
N PRO A 331 -22.20 -5.98 1.82
CA PRO A 331 -20.84 -6.15 2.29
C PRO A 331 -20.74 -5.87 3.79
N GLU A 332 -19.65 -6.27 4.44
CA GLU A 332 -19.53 -6.32 5.92
C GLU A 332 -20.06 -5.09 6.66
N ASP A 333 -19.74 -3.89 6.16
CA ASP A 333 -20.05 -2.62 6.84
C ASP A 333 -20.99 -1.71 6.03
N ALA A 334 -21.53 -2.19 4.89
CA ALA A 334 -22.31 -1.37 3.98
C ALA A 334 -23.56 -2.09 3.47
N ILE A 335 -24.48 -1.29 2.96
CA ILE A 335 -25.63 -1.76 2.18
C ILE A 335 -25.50 -1.13 0.80
N LEU A 336 -25.51 -1.95 -0.24
CA LEU A 336 -25.30 -1.56 -1.62
C LEU A 336 -26.60 -1.64 -2.42
N TRP A 337 -26.94 -0.57 -3.15
CA TRP A 337 -27.95 -0.59 -4.18
C TRP A 337 -27.38 -0.12 -5.52
N LEU A 338 -27.87 -0.71 -6.59
CA LEU A 338 -27.52 -0.37 -7.97
C LEU A 338 -28.73 0.23 -8.67
N PHE A 339 -28.60 1.43 -9.20
CA PHE A 339 -29.64 2.13 -9.92
C PHE A 339 -29.24 2.38 -11.37
N THR A 340 -30.25 2.37 -12.25
CA THR A 340 -30.15 2.94 -13.58
C THR A 340 -31.06 4.17 -13.61
N LEU A 341 -30.48 5.34 -13.78
CA LEU A 341 -31.18 6.61 -13.77
C LEU A 341 -31.35 7.10 -15.22
N PRO A 342 -32.55 7.04 -15.79
CA PRO A 342 -32.83 7.61 -17.11
C PRO A 342 -32.53 9.13 -17.17
N PRO A 343 -32.32 9.71 -18.34
CA PRO A 343 -32.15 11.15 -18.49
C PRO A 343 -33.31 11.94 -17.84
N GLY A 344 -32.97 12.98 -17.06
CA GLY A 344 -33.93 13.86 -16.43
C GLY A 344 -34.82 13.20 -15.35
N SER A 345 -34.54 11.97 -14.95
CA SER A 345 -35.36 11.25 -13.98
C SER A 345 -34.91 11.46 -12.53
N THR A 346 -35.89 11.35 -11.62
CA THR A 346 -35.65 11.27 -10.18
C THR A 346 -36.10 9.90 -9.68
N GLN A 347 -35.27 9.26 -8.84
CA GLN A 347 -35.62 8.05 -8.11
C GLN A 347 -35.44 8.25 -6.62
N THR A 348 -36.29 7.59 -5.84
CA THR A 348 -36.26 7.64 -4.37
C THR A 348 -36.06 6.23 -3.82
N LEU A 349 -35.15 6.08 -2.88
CA LEU A 349 -34.93 4.88 -2.10
C LEU A 349 -35.31 5.15 -0.66
N GLU A 350 -36.26 4.36 -0.14
CA GLU A 350 -36.70 4.45 1.25
C GLU A 350 -36.46 3.10 1.96
N PHE A 351 -35.96 3.20 3.17
CA PHE A 351 -35.85 2.09 4.11
C PHE A 351 -35.87 2.61 5.55
N ASP A 352 -36.12 1.76 6.49
CA ASP A 352 -36.00 2.07 7.91
C ASP A 352 -35.19 1.00 8.63
N TYR A 353 -34.68 1.36 9.78
CA TYR A 353 -34.03 0.41 10.68
C TYR A 353 -34.30 0.76 12.13
N ASP A 354 -34.41 -0.25 12.96
CA ASP A 354 -34.45 -0.13 14.40
C ASP A 354 -33.06 -0.30 14.99
N ALA A 355 -32.68 0.55 15.97
CA ALA A 355 -31.38 0.50 16.64
C ALA A 355 -31.50 0.85 18.12
N ASP A 356 -30.48 0.45 18.90
CA ASP A 356 -30.33 0.85 20.32
C ASP A 356 -29.58 2.18 20.47
N VAL A 357 -29.14 2.78 19.39
CA VAL A 357 -28.46 4.09 19.33
C VAL A 357 -29.28 5.08 18.51
N LYS A 358 -29.25 6.35 18.91
CA LYS A 358 -29.80 7.43 18.11
C LYS A 358 -28.71 7.91 17.14
N ASP A 359 -28.95 7.73 15.82
CA ASP A 359 -28.08 8.29 14.79
C ASP A 359 -28.33 9.79 14.69
N VAL A 360 -27.47 10.58 15.30
CA VAL A 360 -27.55 12.06 15.31
C VAL A 360 -26.99 12.71 14.04
N ASN A 361 -26.35 11.96 13.15
CA ASN A 361 -25.75 12.49 11.93
C ASN A 361 -26.77 12.83 10.83
N GLY A 362 -28.06 12.70 11.12
CA GLY A 362 -29.14 12.99 10.18
C GLY A 362 -30.07 14.14 10.55
N GLU A 363 -30.07 14.62 11.80
CA GLU A 363 -30.91 15.72 12.26
C GLU A 363 -30.18 17.06 12.31
N GLY A 364 -29.80 17.62 11.22
CA GLY A 364 -29.22 18.96 11.20
C GLY A 364 -28.06 19.03 10.25
N GLY A 365 -28.18 19.94 9.32
CA GLY A 365 -27.07 20.35 8.52
C GLY A 365 -25.88 20.67 9.42
N PHE A 366 -24.71 20.31 8.95
CA PHE A 366 -23.44 20.65 9.56
C PHE A 366 -23.44 22.13 9.96
N GLU A 367 -23.65 22.46 11.24
CA GLU A 367 -23.10 23.69 11.77
C GLU A 367 -21.59 23.51 11.74
N GLN A 368 -20.97 24.14 10.75
CA GLN A 368 -19.53 24.37 10.72
C GLN A 368 -19.18 25.16 11.98
N GLY A 369 -18.81 24.45 13.04
CA GLY A 369 -18.12 25.05 14.16
C GLY A 369 -16.76 25.53 13.69
N MET A 370 -16.54 26.84 13.80
CA MET A 370 -15.32 27.60 13.55
C MET A 370 -14.09 26.98 14.21
#